data_31c018d9052539542d170f7bf16d5b81
#
_entry.id   31c018d9052539542d170f7bf16d5b81
#
_cell.length_a   1.000
_cell.length_b   1.000
_cell.length_c   1.000
_cell.angle_alpha   90.00
_cell.angle_beta   90.00
_cell.angle_gamma   90.00
#
_symmetry.space_group_name_H-M   'P 1'
#
loop_
_entity.id
_entity.type
_entity.pdbx_description
1 polymer ?
#
loop_
_entity_poly.entity_id
_entity_poly.type
_entity_poly.pdbx_seq_one_letter_code
_entity_poly.pdbx_strand_id
1 'polypeptide(L)'
;RGLGDVYKRQVFIVHGHDGGAKAEVARFLEEQGLTAIILHEQTNSGRTIIEKLEHYTNVGFAIVLYTPCDEGKVNKPEGKLRPRARQNVVFEHGYLIGKLGRSRVCALMKDLDNDEIESPGDMNGVIYIKMDKENAWKFKVAKEMIDLGYNIDMARISI
;
A
#
# COMPACT_ATOMS: atom_id res chain seq x y z
N ARG A 1 5.52 -27.59 -5.49
CA ARG A 1 5.31 -26.14 -5.33
C ARG A 1 6.57 -25.40 -5.70
N GLY A 2 6.49 -24.50 -6.63
CA GLY A 2 7.62 -23.74 -7.12
C GLY A 2 7.83 -22.43 -6.35
N LEU A 3 8.88 -21.70 -6.71
CA LEU A 3 9.21 -20.37 -6.17
C LEU A 3 8.04 -19.40 -6.29
N GLY A 4 7.15 -19.56 -7.28
CA GLY A 4 5.97 -18.73 -7.48
C GLY A 4 4.99 -18.75 -6.30
N ASP A 5 4.86 -19.87 -5.58
CA ASP A 5 3.98 -19.96 -4.41
C ASP A 5 4.53 -19.19 -3.22
N VAL A 6 5.85 -19.11 -3.05
CA VAL A 6 6.49 -18.31 -2.00
C VAL A 6 6.26 -16.83 -2.26
N TYR A 7 6.46 -16.36 -3.48
CA TYR A 7 6.25 -14.96 -3.85
C TYR A 7 4.78 -14.54 -3.75
N LYS A 8 3.84 -15.42 -4.09
CA LYS A 8 2.40 -15.17 -3.93
C LYS A 8 2.00 -14.95 -2.47
N ARG A 9 2.71 -15.56 -1.52
CA ARG A 9 2.44 -15.36 -0.09
C ARG A 9 3.04 -14.09 0.47
N GLN A 10 3.94 -13.45 -0.27
CA GLN A 10 4.56 -12.21 0.14
C GLN A 10 3.80 -11.02 -0.41
N VAL A 11 3.46 -10.09 0.47
CA VAL A 11 2.79 -8.84 0.13
C VAL A 11 3.69 -7.69 0.56
N PHE A 12 4.00 -6.81 -0.37
CA PHE A 12 4.85 -5.67 -0.12
C PHE A 12 4.03 -4.52 0.47
N ILE A 13 4.51 -3.91 1.54
CA ILE A 13 3.88 -2.74 2.16
C ILE A 13 4.79 -1.53 2.01
N VAL A 14 4.26 -0.48 1.40
CA VAL A 14 4.88 0.84 1.34
C VAL A 14 4.17 1.75 2.34
N HIS A 15 4.93 2.44 3.15
CA HIS A 15 4.37 3.38 4.12
C HIS A 15 5.28 4.60 4.32
N GLY A 16 4.71 5.68 4.84
CA GLY A 16 5.45 6.86 5.29
C GLY A 16 5.81 6.75 6.78
N HIS A 17 5.40 7.77 7.57
CA HIS A 17 5.73 7.85 8.99
C HIS A 17 4.70 7.20 9.93
N ASP A 18 3.53 6.80 9.43
CA ASP A 18 2.47 6.22 10.26
C ASP A 18 2.72 4.74 10.53
N GLY A 19 3.37 4.47 11.66
CA GLY A 19 3.65 3.10 12.11
C GLY A 19 2.39 2.33 12.54
N GLY A 20 1.35 3.03 12.99
CA GLY A 20 0.08 2.41 13.37
C GLY A 20 -0.65 1.82 12.18
N ALA A 21 -0.79 2.59 11.10
CA ALA A 21 -1.43 2.12 9.87
C ALA A 21 -0.65 0.92 9.28
N LYS A 22 0.67 1.00 9.26
CA LYS A 22 1.54 -0.10 8.82
C LYS A 22 1.28 -1.37 9.63
N ALA A 23 1.22 -1.26 10.95
CA ALA A 23 1.01 -2.39 11.85
C ALA A 23 -0.36 -3.05 11.63
N GLU A 24 -1.41 -2.26 11.43
CA GLU A 24 -2.76 -2.78 11.15
C GLU A 24 -2.79 -3.58 9.85
N VAL A 25 -2.16 -3.09 8.79
CA VAL A 25 -2.11 -3.78 7.50
C VAL A 25 -1.29 -5.06 7.61
N ALA A 26 -0.12 -5.01 8.24
CA ALA A 26 0.72 -6.20 8.45
C ALA A 26 -0.04 -7.27 9.22
N ARG A 27 -0.73 -6.89 10.28
CA ARG A 27 -1.54 -7.81 11.10
C ARG A 27 -2.66 -8.46 10.29
N PHE A 28 -3.39 -7.67 9.49
CA PHE A 28 -4.43 -8.21 8.61
C PHE A 28 -3.86 -9.28 7.67
N LEU A 29 -2.71 -9.02 7.05
CA LEU A 29 -2.08 -9.97 6.14
C LEU A 29 -1.61 -11.24 6.86
N GLU A 30 -1.00 -11.09 8.03
CA GLU A 30 -0.52 -12.22 8.83
C GLU A 30 -1.64 -13.12 9.32
N GLU A 31 -2.78 -12.56 9.68
CA GLU A 31 -3.98 -13.31 10.05
C GLU A 31 -4.49 -14.20 8.89
N GLN A 32 -4.17 -13.84 7.66
CA GLN A 32 -4.50 -14.61 6.46
C GLN A 32 -3.37 -15.57 6.02
N GLY A 33 -2.33 -15.71 6.83
CA GLY A 33 -1.19 -16.58 6.51
C GLY A 33 -0.25 -16.01 5.46
N LEU A 34 -0.33 -14.69 5.22
CA LEU A 34 0.53 -13.99 4.28
C LEU A 34 1.72 -13.36 5.01
N THR A 35 2.79 -13.12 4.29
CA THR A 35 4.00 -12.50 4.84
C THR A 35 4.10 -11.05 4.35
N ALA A 36 4.10 -10.11 5.28
CA ALA A 36 4.31 -8.70 4.97
C ALA A 36 5.79 -8.41 4.78
N ILE A 37 6.15 -7.80 3.66
CA ILE A 37 7.50 -7.31 3.37
C ILE A 37 7.48 -5.79 3.45
N ILE A 38 8.18 -5.23 4.42
CA ILE A 38 8.22 -3.80 4.68
C ILE A 38 9.60 -3.27 4.34
N LEU A 39 9.69 -2.37 3.36
CA LEU A 39 10.95 -1.89 2.80
C LEU A 39 11.87 -1.29 3.86
N HIS A 40 11.33 -0.47 4.76
CA HIS A 40 12.10 0.20 5.80
C HIS A 40 12.70 -0.75 6.85
N GLU A 41 12.13 -1.95 6.98
CA GLU A 41 12.60 -2.98 7.90
C GLU A 41 13.61 -3.93 7.26
N GLN A 42 13.83 -3.82 5.94
CA GLN A 42 14.80 -4.64 5.24
C GLN A 42 16.21 -4.05 5.38
N THR A 43 17.21 -4.90 5.45
CA THR A 43 18.61 -4.48 5.56
C THR A 43 19.03 -3.69 4.33
N ASN A 44 19.75 -2.59 4.54
CA ASN A 44 20.23 -1.78 3.42
C ASN A 44 21.32 -2.49 2.62
N SER A 45 22.23 -3.20 3.27
CA SER A 45 23.35 -3.90 2.62
C SER A 45 24.09 -3.05 1.58
N GLY A 46 24.17 -1.73 1.83
CA GLY A 46 24.77 -0.77 0.91
C GLY A 46 23.95 -0.44 -0.35
N ARG A 47 22.71 -0.91 -0.42
CA ARG A 47 21.84 -0.67 -1.59
C ARG A 47 21.20 0.71 -1.56
N THR A 48 21.02 1.29 -2.74
CA THR A 48 20.16 2.46 -2.94
C THR A 48 18.70 2.07 -2.78
N ILE A 49 17.82 3.08 -2.67
CA ILE A 49 16.37 2.82 -2.55
C ILE A 49 15.83 2.07 -3.78
N ILE A 50 16.31 2.39 -4.97
CA ILE A 50 15.91 1.71 -6.21
C ILE A 50 16.37 0.25 -6.19
N GLU A 51 17.60 -0.02 -5.81
CA GLU A 51 18.12 -1.38 -5.70
C GLU A 51 17.36 -2.22 -4.66
N LYS A 52 16.94 -1.59 -3.54
CA LYS A 52 16.08 -2.24 -2.54
C LYS A 52 14.73 -2.59 -3.13
N LEU A 53 14.10 -1.65 -3.85
CA LEU A 53 12.84 -1.90 -4.53
C LEU A 53 12.96 -3.07 -5.51
N GLU A 54 13.98 -3.05 -6.36
CA GLU A 54 14.21 -4.14 -7.33
C GLU A 54 14.38 -5.50 -6.65
N HIS A 55 15.08 -5.52 -5.51
CA HIS A 55 15.37 -6.76 -4.78
C HIS A 55 14.15 -7.32 -4.04
N TYR A 56 13.35 -6.46 -3.39
CA TYR A 56 12.26 -6.89 -2.51
C TYR A 56 10.87 -6.88 -3.14
N THR A 57 10.69 -6.35 -4.34
CA THR A 57 9.37 -6.26 -4.99
C THR A 57 9.02 -7.45 -5.89
N ASN A 58 9.71 -8.56 -5.74
CA ASN A 58 9.34 -9.79 -6.43
C ASN A 58 8.24 -10.51 -5.65
N VAL A 59 7.07 -9.91 -5.61
CA VAL A 59 5.91 -10.31 -4.80
C VAL A 59 4.67 -10.38 -5.68
N GLY A 60 3.60 -11.00 -5.16
CA GLY A 60 2.36 -11.15 -5.91
C GLY A 60 1.37 -9.99 -5.75
N PHE A 61 1.53 -9.17 -4.70
CA PHE A 61 0.62 -8.07 -4.37
C PHE A 61 1.34 -7.02 -3.54
N ALA A 62 0.91 -5.77 -3.67
CA ALA A 62 1.45 -4.67 -2.87
C ALA A 62 0.34 -3.78 -2.32
N ILE A 63 0.55 -3.27 -1.12
CA ILE A 63 -0.32 -2.30 -0.47
C ILE A 63 0.50 -1.04 -0.20
N VAL A 64 -0.02 0.09 -0.66
CA VAL A 64 0.62 1.40 -0.50
C VAL A 64 -0.22 2.25 0.45
N LEU A 65 0.38 2.68 1.55
CA LEU A 65 -0.32 3.48 2.57
C LEU A 65 -0.12 4.97 2.30
N TYR A 66 -1.21 5.66 2.00
CA TYR A 66 -1.27 7.10 1.89
C TYR A 66 -1.71 7.68 3.23
N THR A 67 -0.76 8.29 3.92
CA THR A 67 -0.99 8.96 5.21
C THR A 67 -0.51 10.41 5.09
N PRO A 68 -1.05 11.35 5.91
CA PRO A 68 -0.77 12.78 5.75
C PRO A 68 0.60 13.17 6.32
N CYS A 69 1.66 12.65 5.71
CA CYS A 69 3.04 12.93 6.14
C CYS A 69 3.51 14.33 5.71
N ASP A 70 3.03 14.80 4.58
CA ASP A 70 3.43 16.08 3.97
C ASP A 70 2.19 16.90 3.61
N GLU A 71 2.40 18.17 3.29
CA GLU A 71 1.38 19.08 2.76
C GLU A 71 1.86 19.68 1.45
N GLY A 72 0.92 19.97 0.56
CA GLY A 72 1.24 20.60 -0.71
C GLY A 72 0.07 21.37 -1.28
N LYS A 73 0.37 22.23 -2.26
CA LYS A 73 -0.63 23.02 -2.97
C LYS A 73 -0.20 23.27 -4.39
N VAL A 74 -1.18 23.61 -5.23
CA VAL A 74 -0.89 24.17 -6.54
C VAL A 74 -0.14 25.50 -6.35
N ASN A 75 0.91 25.71 -7.11
CA ASN A 75 1.73 26.94 -7.02
C ASN A 75 1.04 28.12 -7.69
N LYS A 76 -0.03 28.59 -7.06
CA LYS A 76 -0.83 29.76 -7.45
C LYS A 76 -1.25 30.51 -6.19
N PRO A 77 -1.55 31.83 -6.26
CA PRO A 77 -1.99 32.59 -5.09
C PRO A 77 -3.23 32.00 -4.38
N GLU A 78 -4.19 31.45 -5.16
CA GLU A 78 -5.40 30.80 -4.66
C GLU A 78 -5.17 29.36 -4.22
N GLY A 79 -3.97 28.83 -4.37
CA GLY A 79 -3.64 27.45 -3.99
C GLY A 79 -3.81 27.24 -2.50
N LYS A 80 -4.45 26.13 -2.12
CA LYS A 80 -4.72 25.74 -0.74
C LYS A 80 -3.89 24.52 -0.36
N LEU A 81 -3.22 24.57 0.80
CA LEU A 81 -2.48 23.43 1.33
C LEU A 81 -3.42 22.26 1.58
N ARG A 82 -3.01 21.08 1.09
CA ARG A 82 -3.71 19.83 1.27
C ARG A 82 -2.76 18.77 1.84
N PRO A 83 -3.24 17.89 2.73
CA PRO A 83 -2.44 16.77 3.19
C PRO A 83 -2.15 15.81 2.04
N ARG A 84 -0.95 15.29 2.01
CA ARG A 84 -0.54 14.30 1.01
C ARG A 84 0.48 13.32 1.57
N ALA A 85 0.62 12.18 0.90
CA ALA A 85 1.62 11.21 1.23
C ALA A 85 3.03 11.78 0.96
N ARG A 86 4.01 11.24 1.66
CA ARG A 86 5.41 11.53 1.42
C ARG A 86 5.76 11.23 -0.04
N GLN A 87 6.60 12.07 -0.65
CA GLN A 87 6.98 11.92 -2.07
C GLN A 87 7.54 10.52 -2.39
N ASN A 88 8.33 9.95 -1.49
CA ASN A 88 8.88 8.61 -1.69
C ASN A 88 7.77 7.55 -1.81
N VAL A 89 6.69 7.68 -1.04
CA VAL A 89 5.54 6.76 -1.11
C VAL A 89 4.88 6.83 -2.49
N VAL A 90 4.70 8.03 -3.03
CA VAL A 90 4.12 8.22 -4.37
C VAL A 90 5.03 7.63 -5.46
N PHE A 91 6.33 7.84 -5.35
CA PHE A 91 7.33 7.26 -6.26
C PHE A 91 7.29 5.73 -6.22
N GLU A 92 7.29 5.15 -5.04
CA GLU A 92 7.24 3.70 -4.84
C GLU A 92 5.93 3.09 -5.37
N HIS A 93 4.81 3.81 -5.19
CA HIS A 93 3.52 3.42 -5.74
C HIS A 93 3.58 3.32 -7.27
N GLY A 94 4.10 4.34 -7.94
CA GLY A 94 4.28 4.32 -9.39
C GLY A 94 5.20 3.19 -9.87
N TYR A 95 6.29 2.96 -9.17
CA TYR A 95 7.21 1.85 -9.45
C TYR A 95 6.49 0.49 -9.37
N LEU A 96 5.72 0.28 -8.29
CA LEU A 96 5.00 -0.99 -8.07
C LEU A 96 3.94 -1.23 -9.14
N ILE A 97 3.21 -0.20 -9.54
CA ILE A 97 2.23 -0.30 -10.63
C ILE A 97 2.91 -0.75 -11.92
N GLY A 98 4.06 -0.18 -12.24
CA GLY A 98 4.85 -0.57 -13.42
C GLY A 98 5.43 -1.99 -13.31
N LYS A 99 5.83 -2.40 -12.12
CA LYS A 99 6.43 -3.72 -11.86
C LYS A 99 5.40 -4.84 -11.82
N LEU A 100 4.30 -4.66 -11.08
CA LEU A 100 3.33 -5.71 -10.79
C LEU A 100 2.07 -5.63 -11.65
N GLY A 101 1.80 -4.47 -12.23
CA GLY A 101 0.52 -4.18 -12.85
C GLY A 101 -0.48 -3.58 -11.84
N ARG A 102 -1.32 -2.67 -12.32
CA ARG A 102 -2.24 -1.89 -11.46
C ARG A 102 -3.27 -2.73 -10.69
N SER A 103 -3.65 -3.90 -11.20
CA SER A 103 -4.58 -4.78 -10.51
C SER A 103 -3.99 -5.47 -9.27
N ARG A 104 -2.66 -5.46 -9.15
CA ARG A 104 -1.93 -6.08 -8.04
C ARG A 104 -1.39 -5.07 -7.03
N VAL A 105 -1.78 -3.80 -7.16
CA VAL A 105 -1.36 -2.73 -6.26
C VAL A 105 -2.58 -1.99 -5.75
N CYS A 106 -2.75 -1.98 -4.44
CA CYS A 106 -3.86 -1.30 -3.78
C CYS A 106 -3.33 -0.17 -2.91
N ALA A 107 -3.84 1.04 -3.11
CA ALA A 107 -3.54 2.17 -2.25
C ALA A 107 -4.61 2.31 -1.16
N LEU A 108 -4.18 2.35 0.10
CA LEU A 108 -5.03 2.64 1.24
C LEU A 108 -4.85 4.10 1.66
N MET A 109 -5.92 4.85 1.61
CA MET A 109 -5.96 6.27 1.97
C MET A 109 -6.46 6.41 3.40
N LYS A 110 -5.64 6.93 4.31
CA LYS A 110 -6.07 7.14 5.69
C LYS A 110 -7.28 8.07 5.76
N ASP A 111 -8.27 7.72 6.56
CA ASP A 111 -9.44 8.55 6.80
C ASP A 111 -9.08 9.72 7.72
N LEU A 112 -9.27 10.94 7.25
CA LEU A 112 -8.94 12.18 7.97
C LEU A 112 -10.18 12.92 8.49
N ASP A 113 -11.31 12.25 8.64
CA ASP A 113 -12.59 12.82 9.13
C ASP A 113 -13.12 13.92 8.19
N ASN A 114 -12.63 15.15 8.30
CA ASN A 114 -13.11 16.32 7.57
C ASN A 114 -12.20 16.76 6.42
N ASP A 115 -11.24 15.94 6.04
CA ASP A 115 -10.29 16.25 4.98
C ASP A 115 -9.98 15.00 4.16
N GLU A 116 -9.34 15.17 3.01
CA GLU A 116 -8.92 14.08 2.15
C GLU A 116 -7.45 14.23 1.78
N ILE A 117 -6.75 13.10 1.75
CA ILE A 117 -5.37 13.08 1.29
C ILE A 117 -5.36 13.25 -0.23
N GLU A 118 -4.57 14.20 -0.72
CA GLU A 118 -4.38 14.38 -2.15
C GLU A 118 -3.72 13.15 -2.76
N SER A 119 -4.34 12.60 -3.79
CA SER A 119 -3.77 11.50 -4.58
C SER A 119 -3.33 12.03 -5.95
N PRO A 120 -2.37 11.36 -6.62
CA PRO A 120 -2.05 11.67 -8.00
C PRO A 120 -3.32 11.61 -8.87
N GLY A 121 -3.53 12.63 -9.70
CA GLY A 121 -4.70 12.71 -10.58
C GLY A 121 -4.63 11.73 -11.75
N ASP A 122 -5.76 11.57 -12.43
CA ASP A 122 -5.89 10.81 -13.69
C ASP A 122 -5.36 9.38 -13.67
N MET A 123 -5.44 8.72 -12.52
CA MET A 123 -4.97 7.33 -12.35
C MET A 123 -6.13 6.35 -12.52
N ASN A 124 -6.79 6.36 -13.69
CA ASN A 124 -7.87 5.43 -14.00
C ASN A 124 -7.40 3.98 -13.91
N GLY A 125 -8.19 3.16 -13.22
CA GLY A 125 -7.87 1.74 -13.02
C GLY A 125 -6.90 1.45 -11.88
N VAL A 126 -6.45 2.47 -11.16
CA VAL A 126 -5.71 2.29 -9.91
C VAL A 126 -6.69 2.11 -8.77
N ILE A 127 -6.41 1.14 -7.91
CA ILE A 127 -7.27 0.80 -6.79
C ILE A 127 -6.93 1.71 -5.60
N TYR A 128 -7.85 2.61 -5.25
CA TYR A 128 -7.79 3.42 -4.05
C TYR A 128 -8.90 3.03 -3.10
N ILE A 129 -8.54 2.68 -1.86
CA ILE A 129 -9.49 2.29 -0.82
C ILE A 129 -9.28 3.18 0.40
N LYS A 130 -10.36 3.77 0.92
CA LYS A 130 -10.30 4.51 2.17
C LYS A 130 -10.04 3.53 3.32
N MET A 131 -9.00 3.80 4.11
CA MET A 131 -8.71 3.05 5.33
C MET A 131 -9.60 3.59 6.45
N ASP A 132 -10.86 3.16 6.44
CA ASP A 132 -11.90 3.63 7.32
C ASP A 132 -11.75 3.08 8.75
N LYS A 133 -12.37 3.76 9.69
CA LYS A 133 -12.31 3.39 11.11
C LYS A 133 -13.11 2.13 11.46
N GLU A 134 -14.11 1.81 10.64
CA GLU A 134 -14.96 0.63 10.78
C GLU A 134 -14.32 -0.64 10.20
N ASN A 135 -13.11 -0.53 9.65
CA ASN A 135 -12.34 -1.63 9.06
C ASN A 135 -12.97 -2.29 7.83
N ALA A 136 -13.89 -1.61 7.15
CA ALA A 136 -14.45 -2.10 5.88
C ALA A 136 -13.36 -2.25 4.80
N TRP A 137 -12.27 -1.50 4.92
CA TRP A 137 -11.13 -1.60 4.00
C TRP A 137 -10.53 -3.00 3.92
N LYS A 138 -10.56 -3.74 5.02
CA LYS A 138 -10.03 -5.12 5.07
C LYS A 138 -10.77 -6.04 4.10
N PHE A 139 -12.10 -5.92 4.08
CA PHE A 139 -12.94 -6.71 3.17
C PHE A 139 -12.75 -6.30 1.71
N LYS A 140 -12.57 -5.01 1.46
CA LYS A 140 -12.32 -4.51 0.11
C LYS A 140 -10.98 -4.98 -0.43
N VAL A 141 -9.92 -4.92 0.38
CA VAL A 141 -8.60 -5.47 0.01
C VAL A 141 -8.69 -6.98 -0.19
N ALA A 142 -9.35 -7.69 0.73
CA ALA A 142 -9.54 -9.13 0.61
C ALA A 142 -10.22 -9.52 -0.70
N LYS A 143 -11.25 -8.78 -1.11
CA LYS A 143 -11.95 -9.01 -2.38
C LYS A 143 -11.00 -8.87 -3.58
N GLU A 144 -10.21 -7.80 -3.61
CA GLU A 144 -9.23 -7.61 -4.69
C GLU A 144 -8.22 -8.77 -4.75
N MET A 145 -7.78 -9.23 -3.60
CA MET A 145 -6.85 -10.36 -3.52
C MET A 145 -7.49 -11.69 -3.95
N ILE A 146 -8.74 -11.94 -3.54
CA ILE A 146 -9.50 -13.13 -3.94
C ILE A 146 -9.66 -13.17 -5.46
N ASP A 147 -9.96 -12.04 -6.08
CA ASP A 147 -10.10 -11.93 -7.54
C ASP A 147 -8.80 -12.27 -8.28
N LEU A 148 -7.65 -12.14 -7.61
CA LEU A 148 -6.34 -12.53 -8.12
C LEU A 148 -5.93 -13.97 -7.77
N GLY A 149 -6.81 -14.73 -7.13
CA GLY A 149 -6.57 -16.12 -6.79
C GLY A 149 -5.97 -16.36 -5.41
N TYR A 150 -5.91 -15.34 -4.54
CA TYR A 150 -5.49 -15.54 -3.16
C TYR A 150 -6.56 -16.26 -2.34
N ASN A 151 -6.11 -17.14 -1.46
CA ASN A 151 -6.97 -17.86 -0.53
C ASN A 151 -7.15 -17.04 0.76
N ILE A 152 -8.10 -16.13 0.77
CA ILE A 152 -8.42 -15.28 1.91
C ILE A 152 -9.68 -15.81 2.59
N ASP A 153 -9.60 -16.02 3.89
CA ASP A 153 -10.74 -16.41 4.70
C ASP A 153 -11.40 -15.16 5.31
N MET A 154 -12.53 -14.77 4.75
CA MET A 154 -13.31 -13.60 5.21
C MET A 154 -13.73 -13.75 6.68
N ALA A 155 -13.95 -14.97 7.16
CA ALA A 155 -14.35 -15.22 8.55
C ALA A 155 -13.23 -14.93 9.55
N ARG A 156 -11.98 -14.92 9.12
CA ARG A 156 -10.81 -14.60 9.96
C ARG A 156 -10.49 -13.10 10.02
N ILE A 157 -11.23 -12.28 9.31
CA ILE A 157 -11.00 -10.84 9.34
C ILE A 157 -11.54 -10.27 10.64
N SER A 158 -10.65 -9.80 11.51
CA SER A 158 -11.03 -9.13 12.76
C SER A 158 -11.43 -7.68 12.48
N ILE A 159 -12.55 -7.29 13.05
CA ILE A 159 -13.11 -5.94 12.91
C ILE A 159 -12.61 -5.05 14.06
#